data_f32c92e6b547252217b1558518cb3cfe
#
_entry.id   f32c92e6b547252217b1558518cb3cfe
#
_cell.length_a   1.000
_cell.length_b   1.000
_cell.length_c   1.000
_cell.angle_alpha   90.00
_cell.angle_beta   90.00
_cell.angle_gamma   90.00
#
_symmetry.space_group_name_H-M   'P 1'
#
loop_
_entity.id
_entity.type
_entity.pdbx_description
1 polymer ?
#
loop_
_entity_poly.entity_id
_entity_poly.type
_entity_poly.pdbx_seq_one_letter_code
_entity_poly.pdbx_strand_id
1 'polypeptide(L)'
;MKVSIIIPVYKVEPYIERCIQSVLRQTYRDLEVILVDDCTPDRSMELAKACIEQSPLSKDLKFVFLHHEQNQSVSVCRNDGIDAATGEYLMFIDSDDYITDDCVETLAKPLENFAYDIVAGNYELHDNGFGIQGAPLGLRGAIMQTKDIAESIKTYKLYCAVWNKLYNARFIKDNKIYFQKRLPYEDELWTALVVCSAKSMYAEQRITYHYEIRDGSFTTSETQEQNLPRCMRVLQSFYNEIEQRIPFLDVDAVNMIEERLIVAVKSAPKDFTPFKTYSCLRQCDTRSWKTKLWAHRSLKNALLHFDQYLPARLGYAYIKALYGTKLIKHRLHTLFS
;
A
#
# COMPACT_ATOMS: atom_id res chain seq x y z
N MET A 1 -18.40 -16.37 -5.86
CA MET A 1 -17.24 -15.92 -5.04
C MET A 1 -17.58 -14.55 -4.46
N LYS A 2 -17.76 -14.45 -3.18
CA LYS A 2 -18.14 -13.18 -2.54
C LYS A 2 -16.96 -12.22 -2.40
N VAL A 3 -17.19 -10.95 -2.72
CA VAL A 3 -16.20 -9.86 -2.51
C VAL A 3 -16.72 -8.90 -1.43
N SER A 4 -15.92 -8.62 -0.41
CA SER A 4 -16.19 -7.59 0.60
C SER A 4 -15.49 -6.30 0.21
N ILE A 5 -16.26 -5.26 -0.08
CA ILE A 5 -15.79 -3.90 -0.36
C ILE A 5 -15.75 -3.12 0.95
N ILE A 6 -14.60 -2.58 1.31
CA ILE A 6 -14.37 -1.83 2.56
C ILE A 6 -14.19 -0.36 2.20
N ILE A 7 -15.03 0.51 2.78
CA ILE A 7 -15.07 1.94 2.50
C ILE A 7 -14.96 2.72 3.81
N PRO A 8 -13.78 3.24 4.18
CA PRO A 8 -13.63 4.19 5.29
C PRO A 8 -14.31 5.52 4.96
N VAL A 9 -15.09 6.08 5.90
CA VAL A 9 -15.83 7.32 5.69
C VAL A 9 -15.44 8.37 6.74
N TYR A 10 -14.83 9.48 6.29
CA TYR A 10 -14.51 10.64 7.14
C TYR A 10 -14.33 11.90 6.31
N LYS A 11 -15.22 12.92 6.51
CA LYS A 11 -15.17 14.23 5.83
C LYS A 11 -15.14 14.15 4.31
N VAL A 12 -16.08 13.43 3.72
CA VAL A 12 -16.19 13.21 2.28
C VAL A 12 -17.58 13.56 1.72
N GLU A 13 -18.30 14.45 2.39
CA GLU A 13 -19.66 14.85 2.00
C GLU A 13 -19.82 15.20 0.51
N PRO A 14 -18.87 15.90 -0.17
CA PRO A 14 -19.00 16.23 -1.60
C PRO A 14 -18.82 15.03 -2.54
N TYR A 15 -18.29 13.91 -2.08
CA TYR A 15 -17.83 12.80 -2.93
C TYR A 15 -18.60 11.49 -2.68
N ILE A 16 -19.08 11.29 -1.46
CA ILE A 16 -19.61 10.01 -0.98
C ILE A 16 -20.77 9.47 -1.82
N GLU A 17 -21.66 10.32 -2.32
CA GLU A 17 -22.78 9.86 -3.16
C GLU A 17 -22.28 9.23 -4.47
N ARG A 18 -21.31 9.85 -5.14
CA ARG A 18 -20.69 9.31 -6.35
C ARG A 18 -19.99 7.98 -6.08
N CYS A 19 -19.26 7.88 -4.99
CA CYS A 19 -18.62 6.64 -4.55
C CYS A 19 -19.64 5.53 -4.37
N ILE A 20 -20.69 5.75 -3.56
CA ILE A 20 -21.74 4.76 -3.30
C ILE A 20 -22.50 4.37 -4.56
N GLN A 21 -22.85 5.34 -5.43
CA GLN A 21 -23.52 5.05 -6.70
C GLN A 21 -22.68 4.14 -7.60
N SER A 22 -21.34 4.33 -7.64
CA SER A 22 -20.47 3.47 -8.43
C SER A 22 -20.46 2.02 -7.93
N VAL A 23 -20.54 1.83 -6.61
CA VAL A 23 -20.66 0.50 -5.98
C VAL A 23 -22.01 -0.12 -6.23
N LEU A 24 -23.10 0.66 -6.16
CA LEU A 24 -24.47 0.17 -6.42
C LEU A 24 -24.62 -0.30 -7.87
N ARG A 25 -23.99 0.36 -8.84
CA ARG A 25 -24.05 0.02 -10.27
C ARG A 25 -23.17 -1.16 -10.69
N GLN A 26 -22.40 -1.77 -9.79
CA GLN A 26 -21.54 -2.89 -10.15
C GLN A 26 -22.34 -4.02 -10.83
N THR A 27 -21.82 -4.52 -11.96
CA THR A 27 -22.38 -5.69 -12.67
C THR A 27 -22.20 -6.97 -11.87
N TYR A 28 -21.13 -7.08 -11.10
CA TYR A 28 -20.89 -8.18 -10.15
C TYR A 28 -21.77 -8.02 -8.91
N ARG A 29 -22.61 -9.01 -8.59
CA ARG A 29 -23.65 -8.86 -7.56
C ARG A 29 -23.38 -9.58 -6.22
N ASP A 30 -22.46 -10.56 -6.17
CA ASP A 30 -22.11 -11.23 -4.91
C ASP A 30 -21.18 -10.37 -4.06
N LEU A 31 -21.70 -9.21 -3.64
CA LEU A 31 -21.00 -8.16 -2.93
C LEU A 31 -21.50 -7.98 -1.49
N GLU A 32 -20.57 -7.81 -0.59
CA GLU A 32 -20.77 -7.27 0.75
C GLU A 32 -20.06 -5.92 0.84
N VAL A 33 -20.77 -4.87 1.19
CA VAL A 33 -20.25 -3.50 1.28
C VAL A 33 -20.20 -3.07 2.73
N ILE A 34 -18.99 -2.80 3.23
CA ILE A 34 -18.72 -2.45 4.63
C ILE A 34 -18.32 -0.98 4.67
N LEU A 35 -19.22 -0.12 5.14
CA LEU A 35 -18.94 1.28 5.39
C LEU A 35 -18.50 1.45 6.84
N VAL A 36 -17.33 2.06 7.05
CA VAL A 36 -16.79 2.30 8.39
C VAL A 36 -16.76 3.81 8.64
N ASP A 37 -17.68 4.27 9.44
CA ASP A 37 -17.78 5.67 9.88
C ASP A 37 -16.74 5.96 10.97
N ASP A 38 -15.73 6.75 10.63
CA ASP A 38 -14.68 7.16 11.59
C ASP A 38 -15.10 8.39 12.44
N CYS A 39 -16.33 8.41 12.92
CA CYS A 39 -16.94 9.54 13.63
C CYS A 39 -16.89 10.80 12.76
N THR A 40 -17.40 10.71 11.52
CA THR A 40 -17.40 11.85 10.61
C THR A 40 -18.27 12.99 11.13
N PRO A 41 -17.75 14.25 11.17
CA PRO A 41 -18.51 15.38 11.70
C PRO A 41 -19.47 16.03 10.68
N ASP A 42 -19.42 15.59 9.42
CA ASP A 42 -20.22 16.07 8.30
C ASP A 42 -21.36 15.08 7.95
N ARG A 43 -22.09 15.35 6.89
CA ARG A 43 -23.22 14.53 6.46
C ARG A 43 -22.86 13.30 5.62
N SER A 44 -21.56 12.94 5.52
CA SER A 44 -21.12 11.85 4.66
C SER A 44 -21.89 10.55 4.87
N MET A 45 -22.06 10.11 6.13
CA MET A 45 -22.78 8.87 6.43
C MET A 45 -24.28 8.98 6.23
N GLU A 46 -24.88 10.14 6.46
CA GLU A 46 -26.30 10.40 6.17
C GLU A 46 -26.57 10.26 4.68
N LEU A 47 -25.75 10.92 3.84
CA LEU A 47 -25.87 10.89 2.39
C LEU A 47 -25.60 9.49 1.83
N ALA A 48 -24.61 8.76 2.35
CA ALA A 48 -24.35 7.37 1.96
C ALA A 48 -25.55 6.47 2.20
N LYS A 49 -26.14 6.53 3.39
CA LYS A 49 -27.34 5.74 3.75
C LYS A 49 -28.53 6.12 2.89
N ALA A 50 -28.81 7.41 2.70
CA ALA A 50 -29.89 7.88 1.85
C ALA A 50 -29.73 7.39 0.39
N CYS A 51 -28.52 7.44 -0.16
CA CYS A 51 -28.21 6.95 -1.50
C CYS A 51 -28.50 5.44 -1.63
N ILE A 52 -28.12 4.64 -0.62
CA ILE A 52 -28.38 3.19 -0.57
C ILE A 52 -29.87 2.91 -0.47
N GLU A 53 -30.59 3.56 0.43
CA GLU A 53 -32.03 3.34 0.67
C GLU A 53 -32.90 3.69 -0.53
N GLN A 54 -32.55 4.75 -1.25
CA GLN A 54 -33.28 5.22 -2.44
C GLN A 54 -33.01 4.38 -3.69
N SER A 55 -31.93 3.60 -3.71
CA SER A 55 -31.55 2.83 -4.89
C SER A 55 -32.24 1.46 -4.94
N PRO A 56 -32.95 1.12 -6.02
CA PRO A 56 -33.48 -0.24 -6.20
C PRO A 56 -32.37 -1.30 -6.32
N LEU A 57 -31.14 -0.89 -6.71
CA LEU A 57 -29.98 -1.78 -6.89
C LEU A 57 -29.37 -2.24 -5.57
N SER A 58 -29.73 -1.61 -4.44
CA SER A 58 -29.21 -1.97 -3.11
C SER A 58 -29.78 -3.32 -2.63
N LYS A 59 -30.95 -3.75 -3.13
CA LYS A 59 -31.65 -4.95 -2.64
C LYS A 59 -30.86 -6.25 -2.83
N ASP A 60 -29.98 -6.29 -3.81
CA ASP A 60 -29.18 -7.47 -4.15
C ASP A 60 -27.78 -7.43 -3.51
N LEU A 61 -27.50 -6.40 -2.70
CA LEU A 61 -26.23 -6.22 -2.02
C LEU A 61 -26.39 -6.31 -0.50
N LYS A 62 -25.38 -6.82 0.17
CA LYS A 62 -25.33 -6.81 1.63
C LYS A 62 -24.56 -5.60 2.12
N PHE A 63 -25.17 -4.76 2.95
CA PHE A 63 -24.51 -3.62 3.60
C PHE A 63 -24.26 -3.89 5.07
N VAL A 64 -23.05 -3.52 5.52
CA VAL A 64 -22.62 -3.53 6.93
C VAL A 64 -22.14 -2.12 7.27
N PHE A 65 -22.68 -1.57 8.36
CA PHE A 65 -22.30 -0.25 8.85
C PHE A 65 -21.58 -0.40 10.19
N LEU A 66 -20.33 0.07 10.26
CA LEU A 66 -19.55 0.15 11.48
C LEU A 66 -19.41 1.63 11.86
N HIS A 67 -19.35 1.92 13.15
CA HIS A 67 -19.25 3.29 13.67
C HIS A 67 -18.24 3.36 14.80
N HIS A 68 -17.39 4.37 14.78
CA HIS A 68 -16.47 4.70 15.86
C HIS A 68 -17.00 5.86 16.70
N GLU A 69 -16.89 5.77 18.02
CA GLU A 69 -17.24 6.84 18.96
C GLU A 69 -16.33 8.09 18.83
N GLN A 70 -15.16 7.94 18.24
CA GLN A 70 -14.17 8.98 17.97
C GLN A 70 -13.33 8.63 16.75
N ASN A 71 -12.75 9.62 16.09
CA ASN A 71 -11.83 9.38 14.96
C ASN A 71 -10.63 8.53 15.39
N GLN A 72 -10.47 7.37 14.77
CA GLN A 72 -9.41 6.40 15.02
C GLN A 72 -8.37 6.30 13.91
N SER A 73 -8.57 6.87 12.77
CA SER A 73 -7.80 6.88 11.55
C SER A 73 -8.24 5.82 10.52
N VAL A 74 -7.95 6.09 9.25
CA VAL A 74 -8.23 5.20 8.11
C VAL A 74 -7.65 3.79 8.31
N SER A 75 -6.50 3.65 8.98
CA SER A 75 -5.88 2.37 9.33
C SER A 75 -6.82 1.49 10.16
N VAL A 76 -7.48 2.06 11.17
CA VAL A 76 -8.39 1.31 12.04
C VAL A 76 -9.66 0.97 11.28
N CYS A 77 -10.20 1.91 10.51
CA CYS A 77 -11.39 1.65 9.68
C CYS A 77 -11.17 0.47 8.72
N ARG A 78 -10.00 0.44 8.04
CA ARG A 78 -9.67 -0.67 7.15
C ARG A 78 -9.50 -1.99 7.91
N ASN A 79 -8.89 -1.97 9.09
CA ASN A 79 -8.74 -3.18 9.93
C ASN A 79 -10.09 -3.72 10.39
N ASP A 80 -10.97 -2.84 10.91
CA ASP A 80 -12.32 -3.25 11.33
C ASP A 80 -13.14 -3.77 10.15
N GLY A 81 -12.95 -3.19 8.96
CA GLY A 81 -13.49 -3.70 7.72
C GLY A 81 -12.95 -5.09 7.35
N ILE A 82 -11.64 -5.35 7.50
CA ILE A 82 -11.03 -6.68 7.29
C ILE A 82 -11.65 -7.71 8.25
N ASP A 83 -11.81 -7.34 9.53
CA ASP A 83 -12.34 -8.24 10.55
C ASP A 83 -13.82 -8.57 10.32
N ALA A 84 -14.63 -7.58 9.91
CA ALA A 84 -16.04 -7.73 9.60
C ALA A 84 -16.30 -8.47 8.28
N ALA A 85 -15.34 -8.48 7.35
CA ALA A 85 -15.50 -9.05 6.02
C ALA A 85 -15.72 -10.57 6.04
N THR A 86 -16.75 -11.01 5.31
CA THR A 86 -17.10 -12.43 5.11
C THR A 86 -16.83 -12.93 3.70
N GLY A 87 -16.39 -12.05 2.79
CA GLY A 87 -16.04 -12.39 1.42
C GLY A 87 -14.76 -13.18 1.30
N GLU A 88 -14.63 -13.93 0.19
CA GLU A 88 -13.39 -14.65 -0.16
C GLU A 88 -12.29 -13.68 -0.60
N TYR A 89 -12.67 -12.52 -1.11
CA TYR A 89 -11.75 -11.44 -1.48
C TYR A 89 -12.17 -10.12 -0.84
N LEU A 90 -11.16 -9.30 -0.53
CA LEU A 90 -11.31 -7.94 0.01
C LEU A 90 -10.98 -6.93 -1.08
N MET A 91 -11.73 -5.85 -1.13
CA MET A 91 -11.44 -4.68 -1.96
C MET A 91 -11.53 -3.42 -1.10
N PHE A 92 -10.56 -2.51 -1.21
CA PHE A 92 -10.64 -1.20 -0.58
C PHE A 92 -11.01 -0.15 -1.62
N ILE A 93 -11.89 0.77 -1.23
CA ILE A 93 -12.24 1.96 -2.01
C ILE A 93 -12.14 3.15 -1.08
N ASP A 94 -11.40 4.18 -1.47
CA ASP A 94 -11.40 5.44 -0.75
C ASP A 94 -12.71 6.20 -1.07
N SER A 95 -13.34 6.76 -0.06
CA SER A 95 -14.71 7.30 -0.17
C SER A 95 -14.84 8.60 -0.95
N ASP A 96 -13.73 9.19 -1.36
CA ASP A 96 -13.65 10.33 -2.29
C ASP A 96 -13.49 9.90 -3.77
N ASP A 97 -13.23 8.62 -4.02
CA ASP A 97 -13.03 8.02 -5.34
C ASP A 97 -14.27 7.30 -5.85
N TYR A 98 -14.19 6.74 -7.08
CA TYR A 98 -15.25 5.90 -7.66
C TYR A 98 -14.67 4.87 -8.63
N ILE A 99 -15.47 3.84 -8.93
CA ILE A 99 -15.07 2.70 -9.76
C ILE A 99 -15.95 2.60 -11.01
N THR A 100 -15.44 1.95 -12.08
CA THR A 100 -16.26 1.64 -13.26
C THR A 100 -17.36 0.64 -12.91
N ASP A 101 -18.46 0.64 -13.63
CA ASP A 101 -19.62 -0.22 -13.34
C ASP A 101 -19.30 -1.73 -13.42
N ASP A 102 -18.25 -2.10 -14.15
CA ASP A 102 -17.76 -3.48 -14.32
C ASP A 102 -16.41 -3.75 -13.58
N CYS A 103 -16.03 -2.90 -12.65
CA CYS A 103 -14.74 -2.99 -11.94
C CYS A 103 -14.57 -4.35 -11.26
N VAL A 104 -15.48 -4.74 -10.37
CA VAL A 104 -15.35 -5.98 -9.62
C VAL A 104 -15.43 -7.20 -10.54
N GLU A 105 -16.28 -7.20 -11.55
CA GLU A 105 -16.39 -8.29 -12.55
C GLU A 105 -15.06 -8.44 -13.31
N THR A 106 -14.48 -7.33 -13.75
CA THR A 106 -13.20 -7.28 -14.46
C THR A 106 -12.06 -7.86 -13.62
N LEU A 107 -11.99 -7.46 -12.34
CA LEU A 107 -10.95 -7.96 -11.43
C LEU A 107 -11.21 -9.40 -10.96
N ALA A 108 -12.46 -9.83 -10.90
CA ALA A 108 -12.83 -11.20 -10.51
C ALA A 108 -12.60 -12.24 -11.64
N LYS A 109 -12.63 -11.82 -12.90
CA LYS A 109 -12.51 -12.72 -14.05
C LYS A 109 -11.26 -13.62 -14.05
N PRO A 110 -10.05 -13.16 -13.73
CA PRO A 110 -8.87 -14.02 -13.62
C PRO A 110 -9.00 -15.10 -12.54
N LEU A 111 -9.82 -14.84 -11.49
CA LEU A 111 -10.01 -15.74 -10.37
C LEU A 111 -10.89 -16.98 -10.70
N GLU A 112 -11.58 -16.98 -11.83
CA GLU A 112 -12.31 -18.15 -12.33
C GLU A 112 -11.35 -19.31 -12.67
N ASN A 113 -10.10 -18.99 -13.03
CA ASN A 113 -9.11 -19.98 -13.45
C ASN A 113 -8.04 -20.27 -12.38
N PHE A 114 -7.74 -19.31 -11.50
CA PHE A 114 -6.71 -19.45 -10.49
C PHE A 114 -6.96 -18.49 -9.31
N ALA A 115 -6.85 -18.99 -8.09
CA ALA A 115 -7.02 -18.19 -6.87
C ALA A 115 -5.75 -17.38 -6.57
N TYR A 116 -5.57 -16.24 -7.24
CA TYR A 116 -4.45 -15.32 -6.97
C TYR A 116 -4.55 -14.70 -5.58
N ASP A 117 -3.40 -14.46 -4.94
CA ASP A 117 -3.34 -13.71 -3.68
C ASP A 117 -3.76 -12.24 -3.90
N ILE A 118 -3.42 -11.69 -5.08
CA ILE A 118 -3.71 -10.31 -5.46
C ILE A 118 -4.19 -10.26 -6.92
N VAL A 119 -5.24 -9.50 -7.19
CA VAL A 119 -5.58 -9.05 -8.55
C VAL A 119 -5.58 -7.52 -8.55
N ALA A 120 -4.79 -6.88 -9.39
CA ALA A 120 -4.67 -5.42 -9.45
C ALA A 120 -5.21 -4.88 -10.78
N GLY A 121 -6.06 -3.85 -10.72
CA GLY A 121 -6.56 -3.12 -11.88
C GLY A 121 -5.75 -1.86 -12.18
N ASN A 122 -6.00 -1.25 -13.33
CA ASN A 122 -5.43 0.03 -13.69
C ASN A 122 -6.35 1.18 -13.27
N TYR A 123 -5.83 2.39 -13.19
CA TYR A 123 -6.58 3.56 -12.74
C TYR A 123 -6.26 4.79 -13.59
N GLU A 124 -7.11 5.78 -13.50
CA GLU A 124 -6.84 7.13 -14.02
C GLU A 124 -7.00 8.18 -12.92
N LEU A 125 -6.29 9.29 -13.09
CA LEU A 125 -6.34 10.44 -12.20
C LEU A 125 -7.35 11.45 -12.73
N HIS A 126 -8.16 12.02 -11.84
CA HIS A 126 -9.07 13.10 -12.15
C HIS A 126 -8.66 14.35 -11.36
N ASP A 127 -8.37 15.45 -12.06
CA ASP A 127 -8.11 16.75 -11.46
C ASP A 127 -9.24 17.71 -11.87
N ASN A 128 -10.02 18.17 -10.89
CA ASN A 128 -11.16 19.08 -11.10
C ASN A 128 -12.15 18.59 -12.19
N GLY A 129 -12.36 17.27 -12.29
CA GLY A 129 -13.27 16.64 -13.26
C GLY A 129 -12.67 16.41 -14.65
N PHE A 130 -11.40 16.74 -14.88
CA PHE A 130 -10.69 16.39 -16.11
C PHE A 130 -9.87 15.12 -15.87
N GLY A 131 -10.11 14.06 -16.69
CA GLY A 131 -9.31 12.84 -16.63
C GLY A 131 -7.87 13.12 -17.05
N ILE A 132 -6.93 12.89 -16.16
CA ILE A 132 -5.50 12.88 -16.47
C ILE A 132 -5.08 11.42 -16.45
N GLN A 133 -4.50 10.93 -17.54
CA GLN A 133 -4.03 9.55 -17.60
C GLN A 133 -3.01 9.30 -16.48
N GLY A 134 -3.37 8.44 -15.51
CA GLY A 134 -2.44 7.97 -14.48
C GLY A 134 -1.29 7.20 -15.10
N ALA A 135 -0.25 6.96 -14.33
CA ALA A 135 0.83 6.05 -14.76
C ALA A 135 0.22 4.66 -14.96
N PRO A 136 0.18 4.13 -16.19
CA PRO A 136 -0.40 2.82 -16.45
C PRO A 136 0.35 1.77 -15.63
N LEU A 137 -0.36 0.72 -15.17
CA LEU A 137 0.29 -0.47 -14.66
C LEU A 137 1.32 -0.94 -15.69
N GLY A 138 2.60 -0.94 -15.32
CA GLY A 138 3.69 -1.45 -16.15
C GLY A 138 3.74 -2.99 -16.19
N LEU A 139 2.62 -3.67 -15.81
CA LEU A 139 2.50 -5.11 -15.67
C LEU A 139 1.27 -5.60 -16.40
N ARG A 140 1.32 -6.84 -16.90
CA ARG A 140 0.17 -7.51 -17.51
C ARG A 140 0.19 -9.01 -17.22
N GLY A 141 -0.98 -9.56 -16.85
CA GLY A 141 -1.16 -11.00 -16.67
C GLY A 141 -0.62 -11.52 -15.34
N ALA A 142 -0.36 -12.81 -15.29
CA ALA A 142 0.01 -13.52 -14.06
C ALA A 142 1.48 -13.35 -13.69
N ILE A 143 1.74 -13.15 -12.40
CA ILE A 143 3.06 -13.13 -11.75
C ILE A 143 3.02 -14.16 -10.63
N MET A 144 3.89 -15.17 -10.67
CA MET A 144 3.83 -16.35 -9.81
C MET A 144 5.01 -16.46 -8.82
N GLN A 145 5.75 -15.39 -8.59
CA GLN A 145 6.87 -15.38 -7.66
C GLN A 145 6.87 -14.11 -6.80
N THR A 146 7.01 -14.27 -5.50
CA THR A 146 7.03 -13.18 -4.51
C THR A 146 8.06 -12.09 -4.88
N LYS A 147 9.26 -12.49 -5.26
CA LYS A 147 10.32 -11.54 -5.68
C LYS A 147 9.91 -10.66 -6.86
N ASP A 148 9.20 -11.22 -7.85
CA ASP A 148 8.79 -10.49 -9.06
C ASP A 148 7.64 -9.52 -8.74
N ILE A 149 6.77 -9.89 -7.79
CA ILE A 149 5.73 -9.00 -7.26
C ILE A 149 6.40 -7.82 -6.52
N ALA A 150 7.38 -8.08 -5.66
CA ALA A 150 8.12 -7.05 -4.94
C ALA A 150 8.93 -6.14 -5.89
N GLU A 151 9.54 -6.71 -6.93
CA GLU A 151 10.24 -5.94 -7.95
C GLU A 151 9.30 -4.99 -8.71
N SER A 152 8.05 -5.37 -8.90
CA SER A 152 7.07 -4.53 -9.56
C SER A 152 6.76 -3.24 -8.77
N ILE A 153 6.72 -3.33 -7.44
CA ILE A 153 6.60 -2.17 -6.55
C ILE A 153 7.88 -1.33 -6.58
N LYS A 154 9.05 -1.97 -6.45
CA LYS A 154 10.35 -1.30 -6.49
C LYS A 154 10.56 -0.51 -7.78
N THR A 155 10.11 -1.04 -8.89
CA THR A 155 10.26 -0.42 -10.23
C THR A 155 9.09 0.49 -10.63
N TYR A 156 8.19 0.79 -9.69
CA TYR A 156 6.99 1.62 -9.91
C TYR A 156 6.05 1.11 -11.02
N LYS A 157 6.12 -0.18 -11.35
CA LYS A 157 5.19 -0.83 -12.29
C LYS A 157 3.87 -1.20 -11.63
N LEU A 158 3.86 -1.33 -10.30
CA LEU A 158 2.68 -1.49 -9.45
C LEU A 158 2.67 -0.35 -8.43
N TYR A 159 1.52 0.28 -8.23
CA TYR A 159 1.34 1.35 -7.25
C TYR A 159 1.10 0.81 -5.84
N CYS A 160 1.51 1.58 -4.81
CA CYS A 160 1.41 1.16 -3.41
C CYS A 160 0.03 1.35 -2.79
N ALA A 161 -0.80 2.25 -3.33
CA ALA A 161 -2.15 2.45 -2.82
C ALA A 161 -2.91 1.12 -2.71
N VAL A 162 -3.71 0.98 -1.68
CA VAL A 162 -4.41 -0.28 -1.36
C VAL A 162 -5.68 -0.50 -2.19
N TRP A 163 -6.25 0.58 -2.73
CA TRP A 163 -7.46 0.53 -3.54
C TRP A 163 -7.23 -0.12 -4.91
N ASN A 164 -8.34 -0.41 -5.60
CA ASN A 164 -8.38 -1.02 -6.94
C ASN A 164 -7.65 -2.37 -7.05
N LYS A 165 -7.72 -3.15 -5.99
CA LYS A 165 -7.17 -4.50 -5.94
C LYS A 165 -8.13 -5.44 -5.22
N LEU A 166 -8.20 -6.69 -5.68
CA LEU A 166 -8.77 -7.78 -4.92
C LEU A 166 -7.66 -8.52 -4.19
N TYR A 167 -7.82 -8.68 -2.89
CA TYR A 167 -6.90 -9.42 -2.02
C TYR A 167 -7.59 -10.67 -1.50
N ASN A 168 -6.98 -11.82 -1.63
CA ASN A 168 -7.51 -13.03 -1.02
C ASN A 168 -7.64 -12.84 0.50
N ALA A 169 -8.87 -12.93 1.01
CA ALA A 169 -9.16 -12.62 2.42
C ALA A 169 -8.44 -13.57 3.39
N ARG A 170 -8.36 -14.85 3.03
CA ARG A 170 -7.65 -15.85 3.82
C ARG A 170 -6.15 -15.55 3.86
N PHE A 171 -5.55 -15.23 2.70
CA PHE A 171 -4.14 -14.83 2.64
C PHE A 171 -3.85 -13.65 3.58
N ILE A 172 -4.68 -12.59 3.57
CA ILE A 172 -4.51 -11.42 4.45
C ILE A 172 -4.63 -11.81 5.92
N LYS A 173 -5.69 -12.55 6.29
CA LYS A 173 -5.99 -12.91 7.69
C LYS A 173 -4.98 -13.93 8.25
N ASP A 174 -4.62 -14.97 7.51
CA ASP A 174 -3.67 -16.01 7.94
C ASP A 174 -2.26 -15.43 8.15
N ASN A 175 -1.86 -14.47 7.30
CA ASN A 175 -0.58 -13.75 7.46
C ASN A 175 -0.66 -12.56 8.44
N LYS A 176 -1.81 -12.30 9.06
CA LYS A 176 -2.03 -11.19 10.00
C LYS A 176 -1.57 -9.85 9.44
N ILE A 177 -1.88 -9.57 8.18
CA ILE A 177 -1.51 -8.34 7.51
C ILE A 177 -2.57 -7.28 7.82
N TYR A 178 -2.29 -6.42 8.80
CA TYR A 178 -3.14 -5.33 9.25
C TYR A 178 -2.44 -3.99 9.11
N PHE A 179 -3.23 -2.91 8.97
CA PHE A 179 -2.71 -1.55 8.92
C PHE A 179 -2.22 -1.11 10.30
N GLN A 180 -1.05 -0.51 10.35
CA GLN A 180 -0.54 0.06 11.61
C GLN A 180 -1.29 1.35 11.94
N LYS A 181 -1.89 1.40 13.13
CA LYS A 181 -2.66 2.54 13.62
C LYS A 181 -1.83 3.83 13.61
N ARG A 182 -2.39 4.90 13.04
CA ARG A 182 -1.78 6.25 13.00
C ARG A 182 -0.36 6.29 12.40
N LEU A 183 -0.04 5.35 11.52
CA LEU A 183 1.16 5.44 10.70
C LEU A 183 0.86 6.37 9.52
N PRO A 184 1.65 7.43 9.27
CA PRO A 184 1.57 8.15 8.01
C PRO A 184 2.04 7.25 6.86
N TYR A 185 1.37 7.34 5.70
CA TYR A 185 1.61 6.43 4.57
C TYR A 185 1.45 4.95 4.99
N GLU A 186 0.36 4.66 5.68
CA GLU A 186 0.03 3.31 6.17
C GLU A 186 -0.07 2.27 5.05
N ASP A 187 -0.44 2.72 3.85
CA ASP A 187 -0.53 1.94 2.63
C ASP A 187 0.85 1.44 2.15
N GLU A 188 1.91 2.24 2.32
CA GLU A 188 3.28 1.84 1.98
C GLU A 188 3.74 0.63 2.82
N LEU A 189 3.52 0.67 4.14
CA LEU A 189 3.87 -0.46 5.01
C LEU A 189 3.00 -1.67 4.73
N TRP A 190 1.68 -1.47 4.62
CA TRP A 190 0.75 -2.56 4.40
C TRP A 190 1.02 -3.27 3.06
N THR A 191 1.20 -2.51 1.98
CA THR A 191 1.54 -3.05 0.66
C THR A 191 2.91 -3.73 0.68
N ALA A 192 3.90 -3.19 1.41
CA ALA A 192 5.20 -3.84 1.60
C ALA A 192 5.05 -5.24 2.20
N LEU A 193 4.23 -5.40 3.25
CA LEU A 193 3.97 -6.69 3.88
C LEU A 193 3.24 -7.66 2.94
N VAL A 194 2.23 -7.15 2.22
CA VAL A 194 1.48 -7.94 1.23
C VAL A 194 2.43 -8.50 0.17
N VAL A 195 3.22 -7.67 -0.49
CA VAL A 195 4.08 -8.11 -1.61
C VAL A 195 5.27 -8.97 -1.16
N CYS A 196 5.73 -8.83 0.09
CA CYS A 196 6.75 -9.71 0.65
C CYS A 196 6.20 -11.10 1.05
N SER A 197 4.88 -11.27 1.08
CA SER A 197 4.21 -12.49 1.51
C SER A 197 3.44 -13.16 0.36
N ALA A 198 2.92 -12.41 -0.60
CA ALA A 198 2.12 -12.92 -1.71
C ALA A 198 2.95 -13.80 -2.65
N LYS A 199 2.37 -14.91 -3.09
CA LYS A 199 3.00 -15.89 -4.00
C LYS A 199 2.52 -15.72 -5.43
N SER A 200 1.37 -15.06 -5.63
CA SER A 200 0.73 -14.93 -6.93
C SER A 200 -0.01 -13.60 -7.06
N MET A 201 0.08 -12.99 -8.22
CA MET A 201 -0.64 -11.77 -8.57
C MET A 201 -1.09 -11.82 -10.04
N TYR A 202 -2.22 -11.20 -10.34
CA TYR A 202 -2.63 -10.91 -11.71
C TYR A 202 -2.76 -9.40 -11.91
N ALA A 203 -2.23 -8.87 -13.00
CA ALA A 203 -2.33 -7.46 -13.37
C ALA A 203 -3.28 -7.29 -14.55
N GLU A 204 -4.39 -6.60 -14.32
CA GLU A 204 -5.39 -6.22 -15.32
C GLU A 204 -5.09 -4.82 -15.86
N GLN A 205 -5.07 -4.67 -17.19
CA GLN A 205 -4.71 -3.40 -17.85
C GLN A 205 -5.89 -2.43 -17.98
N ARG A 206 -7.11 -2.91 -17.81
CA ARG A 206 -8.29 -2.06 -17.92
C ARG A 206 -8.31 -1.04 -16.78
N ILE A 207 -8.66 0.19 -17.10
CA ILE A 207 -8.96 1.21 -16.11
C ILE A 207 -10.27 0.85 -15.45
N THR A 208 -10.22 0.62 -14.15
CA THR A 208 -11.35 0.19 -13.31
C THR A 208 -11.59 1.13 -12.14
N TYR A 209 -10.70 2.12 -11.93
CA TYR A 209 -10.73 3.02 -10.79
C TYR A 209 -10.43 4.46 -11.21
N HIS A 210 -11.14 5.40 -10.62
CA HIS A 210 -11.03 6.82 -10.85
C HIS A 210 -10.60 7.50 -9.54
N TYR A 211 -9.32 7.90 -9.49
CA TYR A 211 -8.74 8.57 -8.34
C TYR A 211 -8.95 10.08 -8.45
N GLU A 212 -9.64 10.68 -7.47
CA GLU A 212 -9.95 12.09 -7.45
C GLU A 212 -8.88 12.90 -6.72
N ILE A 213 -8.20 13.80 -7.43
CA ILE A 213 -7.26 14.76 -6.83
C ILE A 213 -8.08 15.90 -6.23
N ARG A 214 -7.99 16.09 -4.92
CA ARG A 214 -8.69 17.16 -4.22
C ARG A 214 -7.74 18.07 -3.45
N ASP A 215 -8.10 19.35 -3.38
CA ASP A 215 -7.40 20.31 -2.53
C ASP A 215 -7.53 19.92 -1.05
N GLY A 216 -6.42 20.02 -0.31
CA GLY A 216 -6.40 19.67 1.10
C GLY A 216 -6.38 18.17 1.40
N SER A 217 -6.20 17.31 0.39
CA SER A 217 -5.88 15.89 0.61
C SER A 217 -4.54 15.75 1.32
N PHE A 218 -4.33 14.61 1.99
CA PHE A 218 -3.08 14.33 2.69
C PHE A 218 -1.87 14.45 1.76
N THR A 219 -2.00 14.03 0.50
CA THR A 219 -0.94 14.05 -0.52
C THR A 219 -0.65 15.45 -1.08
N THR A 220 -1.63 16.36 -1.11
CA THR A 220 -1.46 17.70 -1.68
C THR A 220 -1.04 18.76 -0.65
N SER A 221 -1.22 18.50 0.65
CA SER A 221 -1.00 19.49 1.72
C SER A 221 0.42 19.47 2.32
N GLU A 222 1.34 18.63 1.85
CA GLU A 222 2.61 18.37 2.51
C GLU A 222 3.82 19.10 1.95
N THR A 223 4.67 19.61 2.85
CA THR A 223 6.01 20.11 2.52
C THR A 223 7.05 18.98 2.56
N GLN A 224 8.13 19.10 1.77
CA GLN A 224 9.25 18.14 1.77
C GLN A 224 9.88 17.94 3.17
N GLU A 225 9.86 18.94 4.03
CA GLU A 225 10.37 18.86 5.40
C GLU A 225 9.57 17.91 6.30
N GLN A 226 8.27 17.79 6.06
CA GLN A 226 7.39 16.92 6.83
C GLN A 226 7.48 15.45 6.37
N ASN A 227 7.91 15.21 5.14
CA ASN A 227 7.94 13.87 4.54
C ASN A 227 9.04 12.98 5.13
N LEU A 228 10.23 13.53 5.42
CA LEU A 228 11.33 12.70 5.91
C LEU A 228 11.03 11.96 7.22
N PRO A 229 10.54 12.61 8.30
CA PRO A 229 10.21 11.90 9.53
C PRO A 229 9.16 10.82 9.32
N ARG A 230 8.22 11.03 8.39
CA ARG A 230 7.15 10.09 8.07
C ARG A 230 7.69 8.86 7.34
N CYS A 231 8.49 9.05 6.29
CA CYS A 231 9.17 7.96 5.59
C CYS A 231 10.08 7.15 6.51
N MET A 232 10.79 7.82 7.44
CA MET A 232 11.58 7.14 8.47
C MET A 232 10.72 6.27 9.39
N ARG A 233 9.54 6.74 9.79
CA ARG A 233 8.60 5.94 10.59
C ARG A 233 8.11 4.71 9.84
N VAL A 234 7.79 4.83 8.55
CA VAL A 234 7.40 3.68 7.71
C VAL A 234 8.54 2.66 7.64
N LEU A 235 9.76 3.10 7.35
CA LEU A 235 10.93 2.23 7.28
C LEU A 235 11.21 1.53 8.62
N GLN A 236 11.14 2.25 9.73
CA GLN A 236 11.31 1.67 11.07
C GLN A 236 10.22 0.63 11.39
N SER A 237 8.96 0.95 11.04
CA SER A 237 7.85 0.02 11.20
C SER A 237 8.03 -1.23 10.34
N PHE A 238 8.52 -1.09 9.12
CA PHE A 238 8.86 -2.22 8.25
C PHE A 238 9.93 -3.13 8.88
N TYR A 239 10.98 -2.56 9.45
CA TYR A 239 12.01 -3.35 10.14
C TYR A 239 11.47 -4.09 11.37
N ASN A 240 10.57 -3.45 12.13
CA ASN A 240 9.93 -4.11 13.28
C ASN A 240 9.04 -5.29 12.84
N GLU A 241 8.31 -5.14 11.73
CA GLU A 241 7.49 -6.21 11.16
C GLU A 241 8.35 -7.37 10.64
N ILE A 242 9.47 -7.09 9.96
CA ILE A 242 10.42 -8.12 9.52
C ILE A 242 10.94 -8.91 10.71
N GLU A 243 11.34 -8.25 11.80
CA GLU A 243 11.86 -8.89 13.01
C GLU A 243 10.87 -9.91 13.58
N GLN A 244 9.57 -9.61 13.52
CA GLN A 244 8.52 -10.46 14.07
C GLN A 244 8.09 -11.59 13.12
N ARG A 245 8.29 -11.42 11.81
CA ARG A 245 7.75 -12.31 10.77
C ARG A 245 8.75 -13.27 10.15
N ILE A 246 10.01 -13.23 10.53
CA ILE A 246 10.98 -14.24 10.12
C ILE A 246 10.56 -15.62 10.74
N PRO A 247 10.54 -16.72 9.98
CA PRO A 247 11.07 -16.97 8.62
C PRO A 247 10.01 -16.93 7.50
N PHE A 248 8.84 -16.32 7.72
CA PHE A 248 7.68 -16.41 6.81
C PHE A 248 7.77 -15.51 5.57
N LEU A 249 8.69 -14.55 5.55
CA LEU A 249 8.86 -13.61 4.45
C LEU A 249 9.91 -14.08 3.43
N ASP A 250 9.70 -13.72 2.16
CA ASP A 250 10.72 -13.91 1.11
C ASP A 250 11.83 -12.88 1.27
N VAL A 251 13.08 -13.34 1.44
CA VAL A 251 14.23 -12.46 1.72
C VAL A 251 14.59 -11.54 0.55
N ASP A 252 14.43 -12.00 -0.69
CA ASP A 252 14.76 -11.20 -1.85
C ASP A 252 13.71 -10.09 -2.03
N ALA A 253 12.43 -10.42 -1.80
CA ALA A 253 11.35 -9.43 -1.77
C ALA A 253 11.57 -8.38 -0.66
N VAL A 254 11.93 -8.80 0.56
CA VAL A 254 12.25 -7.90 1.68
C VAL A 254 13.37 -6.93 1.31
N ASN A 255 14.45 -7.41 0.70
CA ASN A 255 15.57 -6.55 0.28
C ASN A 255 15.15 -5.55 -0.81
N MET A 256 14.28 -5.96 -1.75
CA MET A 256 13.77 -5.06 -2.79
C MET A 256 12.89 -3.95 -2.23
N ILE A 257 12.00 -4.29 -1.29
CA ILE A 257 11.12 -3.31 -0.63
C ILE A 257 11.93 -2.39 0.29
N GLU A 258 12.91 -2.91 1.02
CA GLU A 258 13.85 -2.10 1.82
C GLU A 258 14.55 -1.05 0.95
N GLU A 259 15.09 -1.44 -0.21
CA GLU A 259 15.73 -0.50 -1.14
C GLU A 259 14.75 0.60 -1.59
N ARG A 260 13.50 0.26 -1.89
CA ARG A 260 12.48 1.24 -2.27
C ARG A 260 12.13 2.21 -1.14
N LEU A 261 11.89 1.72 0.08
CA LEU A 261 11.58 2.58 1.24
C LEU A 261 12.77 3.49 1.60
N ILE A 262 13.99 3.00 1.44
CA ILE A 262 15.20 3.80 1.57
C ILE A 262 15.22 4.94 0.53
N VAL A 263 14.84 4.70 -0.72
CA VAL A 263 14.75 5.75 -1.75
C VAL A 263 13.73 6.83 -1.35
N ALA A 264 12.60 6.46 -0.76
CA ALA A 264 11.62 7.43 -0.27
C ALA A 264 12.18 8.34 0.85
N VAL A 265 13.02 7.80 1.74
CA VAL A 265 13.73 8.59 2.77
C VAL A 265 14.75 9.56 2.16
N LYS A 266 15.27 9.27 0.99
CA LYS A 266 16.31 10.08 0.31
C LYS A 266 15.80 11.25 -0.51
N SER A 267 14.55 11.28 -0.87
CA SER A 267 13.90 12.48 -1.40
C SER A 267 13.84 13.60 -0.34
N ALA A 268 14.66 13.46 0.71
CA ALA A 268 14.86 14.37 1.82
C ALA A 268 15.36 15.77 1.40
N PRO A 269 15.15 16.80 2.24
CA PRO A 269 15.56 18.18 1.96
C PRO A 269 17.05 18.30 1.59
N LYS A 270 17.35 19.27 0.72
CA LYS A 270 18.72 19.54 0.19
C LYS A 270 19.80 19.80 1.25
N ASP A 271 19.40 20.07 2.49
CA ASP A 271 20.32 20.40 3.62
C ASP A 271 20.89 19.16 4.31
N PHE A 272 20.49 17.96 3.92
CA PHE A 272 21.01 16.74 4.50
C PHE A 272 22.34 16.35 3.86
N THR A 273 23.42 16.41 4.67
CA THR A 273 24.70 15.84 4.24
C THR A 273 24.56 14.32 4.08
N PRO A 274 25.32 13.69 3.16
CA PRO A 274 25.31 12.23 2.99
C PRO A 274 25.51 11.44 4.29
N PHE A 275 26.35 11.94 5.19
CA PHE A 275 26.55 11.31 6.51
C PHE A 275 25.33 11.43 7.41
N LYS A 276 24.61 12.55 7.38
CA LYS A 276 23.39 12.75 8.18
C LYS A 276 22.28 11.81 7.71
N THR A 277 22.08 11.70 6.39
CA THR A 277 21.13 10.74 5.80
C THR A 277 21.49 9.30 6.18
N TYR A 278 22.76 8.91 6.03
CA TYR A 278 23.24 7.59 6.43
C TYR A 278 22.99 7.31 7.93
N SER A 279 23.27 8.30 8.78
CA SER A 279 23.07 8.17 10.24
C SER A 279 21.59 7.99 10.59
N CYS A 280 20.70 8.74 9.93
CA CYS A 280 19.25 8.59 10.10
C CYS A 280 18.75 7.20 9.67
N LEU A 281 19.17 6.71 8.51
CA LEU A 281 18.82 5.38 8.02
C LEU A 281 19.26 4.28 9.00
N ARG A 282 20.47 4.40 9.56
CA ARG A 282 20.93 3.45 10.58
C ARG A 282 20.14 3.48 11.87
N GLN A 283 19.65 4.64 12.29
CA GLN A 283 18.78 4.75 13.47
C GLN A 283 17.42 4.11 13.25
N CYS A 284 16.93 4.07 12.00
CA CYS A 284 15.68 3.37 11.67
C CYS A 284 15.83 1.85 11.75
N ASP A 285 17.02 1.29 11.50
CA ASP A 285 17.24 -0.17 11.47
C ASP A 285 17.38 -0.74 12.87
N THR A 286 16.26 -1.10 13.45
CA THR A 286 16.13 -1.70 14.80
C THR A 286 16.26 -3.23 14.80
N ARG A 287 16.48 -3.86 13.64
CA ARG A 287 16.58 -5.33 13.53
C ARG A 287 17.72 -5.89 14.38
N SER A 288 17.49 -7.08 14.93
CA SER A 288 18.55 -7.84 15.61
C SER A 288 19.65 -8.27 14.63
N TRP A 289 20.83 -8.60 15.15
CA TRP A 289 21.93 -9.09 14.32
C TRP A 289 21.55 -10.40 13.58
N LYS A 290 20.69 -11.24 14.15
CA LYS A 290 20.21 -12.47 13.52
C LYS A 290 19.35 -12.16 12.31
N THR A 291 18.46 -11.19 12.42
CA THR A 291 17.59 -10.73 11.33
C THR A 291 18.39 -10.09 10.21
N LYS A 292 19.41 -9.28 10.56
CA LYS A 292 20.34 -8.72 9.57
C LYS A 292 21.12 -9.79 8.82
N LEU A 293 21.62 -10.83 9.52
CA LEU A 293 22.27 -11.98 8.89
C LEU A 293 21.32 -12.73 7.96
N TRP A 294 20.07 -12.94 8.36
CA TRP A 294 19.08 -13.58 7.52
C TRP A 294 18.82 -12.75 6.24
N ALA A 295 18.62 -11.45 6.35
CA ALA A 295 18.44 -10.56 5.21
C ALA A 295 19.68 -10.51 4.28
N HIS A 296 20.89 -10.62 4.84
CA HIS A 296 22.17 -10.55 4.11
C HIS A 296 22.82 -11.93 3.89
N ARG A 297 22.05 -13.00 3.85
CA ARG A 297 22.56 -14.39 3.80
C ARG A 297 23.42 -14.74 2.58
N SER A 298 23.40 -13.92 1.52
CA SER A 298 24.36 -14.09 0.43
C SER A 298 25.66 -13.34 0.73
N LEU A 299 26.82 -13.92 0.36
CA LEU A 299 28.11 -13.28 0.54
C LEU A 299 28.16 -11.87 -0.06
N LYS A 300 27.55 -11.70 -1.21
CA LYS A 300 27.42 -10.40 -1.90
C LYS A 300 26.64 -9.39 -1.02
N ASN A 301 25.49 -9.78 -0.49
CA ASN A 301 24.68 -8.92 0.36
C ASN A 301 25.37 -8.64 1.69
N ALA A 302 26.00 -9.66 2.31
CA ALA A 302 26.79 -9.48 3.54
C ALA A 302 27.90 -8.44 3.37
N LEU A 303 28.65 -8.49 2.27
CA LEU A 303 29.69 -7.49 1.97
C LEU A 303 29.12 -6.11 1.70
N LEU A 304 28.02 -6.01 0.95
CA LEU A 304 27.39 -4.74 0.62
C LEU A 304 26.78 -4.01 1.83
N HIS A 305 26.39 -4.75 2.85
CA HIS A 305 25.79 -4.23 4.08
C HIS A 305 26.66 -4.35 5.32
N PHE A 306 27.95 -4.68 5.16
CA PHE A 306 28.89 -4.85 6.27
C PHE A 306 29.05 -3.57 7.12
N ASP A 307 28.81 -2.42 6.52
CA ASP A 307 28.76 -1.13 7.22
C ASP A 307 27.78 -1.11 8.41
N GLN A 308 26.69 -1.87 8.32
CA GLN A 308 25.68 -1.95 9.38
C GLN A 308 26.18 -2.62 10.67
N TYR A 309 27.26 -3.39 10.59
CA TYR A 309 27.89 -4.06 11.73
C TYR A 309 29.02 -3.20 12.34
N LEU A 310 29.37 -2.08 11.74
CA LEU A 310 30.43 -1.16 12.19
C LEU A 310 29.83 0.03 12.94
N PRO A 311 30.59 0.71 13.83
CA PRO A 311 30.21 2.03 14.33
C PRO A 311 29.91 3.01 13.19
N ALA A 312 28.95 3.93 13.36
CA ALA A 312 28.41 4.75 12.26
C ALA A 312 29.48 5.47 11.43
N ARG A 313 30.53 6.03 12.05
CA ARG A 313 31.62 6.69 11.33
C ARG A 313 32.46 5.72 10.50
N LEU A 314 32.76 4.54 11.04
CA LEU A 314 33.49 3.48 10.33
C LEU A 314 32.63 2.84 9.22
N GLY A 315 31.36 2.60 9.48
CA GLY A 315 30.43 2.12 8.46
C GLY A 315 30.31 3.11 7.30
N TYR A 316 30.21 4.41 7.57
CA TYR A 316 30.20 5.43 6.53
C TYR A 316 31.51 5.46 5.73
N ALA A 317 32.66 5.36 6.42
CA ALA A 317 33.95 5.29 5.74
C ALA A 317 34.11 4.03 4.89
N TYR A 318 33.61 2.88 5.37
CA TYR A 318 33.57 1.63 4.63
C TYR A 318 32.70 1.76 3.36
N ILE A 319 31.51 2.29 3.47
CA ILE A 319 30.63 2.59 2.34
C ILE A 319 31.35 3.52 1.36
N LYS A 320 31.91 4.61 1.81
CA LYS A 320 32.63 5.57 0.97
C LYS A 320 33.83 4.94 0.26
N ALA A 321 34.55 4.02 0.89
CA ALA A 321 35.68 3.30 0.30
C ALA A 321 35.24 2.27 -0.73
N LEU A 322 34.23 1.47 -0.40
CA LEU A 322 33.58 0.55 -1.33
C LEU A 322 33.08 1.28 -2.59
N TYR A 323 32.57 2.48 -2.46
CA TYR A 323 31.93 3.28 -3.50
C TYR A 323 32.92 4.05 -4.39
N GLY A 324 34.17 4.10 -4.02
CA GLY A 324 35.25 4.57 -4.90
C GLY A 324 35.56 3.62 -6.07
N THR A 325 35.07 2.38 -6.04
CA THR A 325 35.20 1.42 -7.13
C THR A 325 33.99 1.48 -8.08
N LYS A 326 34.19 1.27 -9.40
CA LYS A 326 33.17 1.45 -10.46
C LYS A 326 31.84 0.70 -10.26
N LEU A 327 31.84 -0.41 -9.52
CA LEU A 327 30.64 -1.23 -9.23
C LEU A 327 29.64 -0.50 -8.33
N ILE A 328 30.07 0.51 -7.69
CA ILE A 328 29.49 1.23 -6.57
C ILE A 328 28.93 2.58 -6.99
N LYS A 329 29.43 3.17 -8.07
CA LYS A 329 28.86 4.40 -8.63
C LYS A 329 27.38 4.26 -8.97
N HIS A 330 26.95 3.10 -9.43
CA HIS A 330 25.53 2.86 -9.77
C HIS A 330 24.63 2.83 -8.52
N ARG A 331 25.10 2.24 -7.42
CA ARG A 331 24.32 2.17 -6.17
C ARG A 331 24.38 3.46 -5.35
N LEU A 332 25.45 4.25 -5.48
CA LEU A 332 25.51 5.60 -4.89
C LEU A 332 24.69 6.62 -5.67
N HIS A 333 24.61 6.50 -6.98
CA HIS A 333 23.64 7.31 -7.72
C HIS A 333 22.23 7.03 -7.19
N THR A 334 21.90 5.76 -6.91
CA THR A 334 20.64 5.39 -6.26
C THR A 334 20.63 5.71 -4.74
N LEU A 335 21.81 5.79 -4.07
CA LEU A 335 21.92 6.11 -2.65
C LEU A 335 22.14 7.62 -2.36
N PHE A 336 22.57 8.43 -3.33
CA PHE A 336 22.95 9.84 -3.10
C PHE A 336 22.61 10.79 -4.28
N SER A 337 21.89 10.36 -5.32
CA SER A 337 21.13 11.17 -6.28
C SER A 337 19.68 11.30 -5.85
#